data_8e5cb9ffac594c8d4c14384a52f0fbbf
#
_entry.id   8e5cb9ffac594c8d4c14384a52f0fbbf
#
_cell.length_a   1.000
_cell.length_b   1.000
_cell.length_c   1.000
_cell.angle_alpha   90.00
_cell.angle_beta   90.00
_cell.angle_gamma   90.00
#
_symmetry.space_group_name_H-M   'P 1'
#
loop_
_entity.id
_entity.type
_entity.pdbx_description
1 polymer ?
#
loop_
_entity_poly.entity_id
_entity_poly.type
_entity_poly.pdbx_seq_one_letter_code
_entity_poly.pdbx_strand_id
1 'polypeptide(L)'
;MDNFDVDSNYTSEDKSEYSFGSSSQHSAYSLEMHRSDMVLDDDNTNQQEPDDEGNEDDENQSNRTPSDVWEHIDKVTDPEKPKCKICNKIFSTKSSTTTLRNHIKKYHKHIHREANQTTLKFKGNTTSFYDKEKNSEFVKLLIKWIVIDMLPFSLVDSVYFNEFIQKLNPKFRCPGRTTLKNEIMSEFKSRREHIVDFVKDIPGHCSITTDIWSSIKNEAFIGVTIHFITNEWKLKHFTLEVLRITGSHTGNAIYEILNKLLEDFDLKRKVISITTDNGSNMVVACRLLKNDFDVQTPALDFIHSRCICHILNLAVNSGLKHIENLIKKLRKIVKRVRRTQLYLEELERLAIAANRTFKHPILDVKTRWNSVFLIAERALILKEDLSIIKSRYQPLQDIWLNEREWEKIEHLVNLLSQFHIATTELSTQTYPTIAYARVVLLGLLVDLNENRGHNYSLSEVLLAIRNKIQEYWTHIDKMTHVPAFFDPRYKTIAYKSLEINEILEPIRNNFPGSALSNLPSNNNASIFVQRLSSVRQQRNSNTDELLKYWESADAI
;
A
#
# COMPACT_ATOMS: atom_id res chain seq x y z
N MET A 1 -43.48 35.30 5.46
CA MET A 1 -44.58 34.51 4.95
C MET A 1 -44.02 33.95 3.65
N ASP A 2 -43.49 32.78 3.54
CA ASP A 2 -43.97 31.45 3.74
C ASP A 2 -42.81 30.50 4.08
N ASN A 3 -43.12 29.62 5.01
CA ASN A 3 -42.30 28.50 5.43
C ASN A 3 -42.16 27.44 4.32
N PHE A 4 -41.00 26.90 4.14
CA PHE A 4 -40.79 25.56 3.59
C PHE A 4 -40.01 24.73 4.59
N ASP A 5 -40.72 23.86 5.26
CA ASP A 5 -40.24 22.75 6.05
C ASP A 5 -39.43 21.80 5.15
N VAL A 6 -38.22 21.48 5.56
CA VAL A 6 -37.44 20.38 4.99
C VAL A 6 -37.49 19.21 5.96
N ASP A 7 -38.21 18.19 5.57
CA ASP A 7 -38.37 16.91 6.23
C ASP A 7 -37.03 16.28 6.59
N SER A 8 -36.85 16.09 7.88
CA SER A 8 -35.81 15.26 8.48
C SER A 8 -36.27 13.80 8.45
N ASN A 9 -35.83 13.04 7.45
CA ASN A 9 -35.88 11.57 7.51
C ASN A 9 -34.67 11.01 6.75
N TYR A 10 -33.51 10.96 7.42
CA TYR A 10 -32.41 10.04 7.08
C TYR A 10 -32.21 9.11 8.27
N THR A 11 -32.78 7.91 8.13
CA THR A 11 -32.63 6.80 9.04
C THR A 11 -31.16 6.39 9.10
N SER A 12 -30.65 6.23 10.31
CA SER A 12 -29.36 5.75 10.70
C SER A 12 -29.24 4.23 10.46
N GLU A 13 -28.90 3.81 9.25
CA GLU A 13 -28.45 2.44 8.96
C GLU A 13 -27.53 2.48 7.73
N ASP A 14 -26.26 2.79 7.93
CA ASP A 14 -25.10 2.38 7.10
C ASP A 14 -23.80 2.87 7.77
N LYS A 15 -23.54 2.36 8.96
CA LYS A 15 -22.25 2.45 9.63
C LYS A 15 -21.65 1.07 9.72
N SER A 16 -21.19 0.52 8.62
CA SER A 16 -20.16 -0.52 8.63
C SER A 16 -19.52 -0.66 7.25
N GLU A 17 -18.20 -0.75 7.25
CA GLU A 17 -17.35 -1.20 6.15
C GLU A 17 -16.97 -0.21 5.05
N TYR A 18 -16.12 0.79 5.38
CA TYR A 18 -15.14 1.29 4.40
C TYR A 18 -13.78 1.51 5.07
N SER A 19 -13.05 0.44 5.36
CA SER A 19 -11.61 0.52 5.57
C SER A 19 -10.93 0.34 4.21
N PHE A 20 -10.65 1.44 3.52
CA PHE A 20 -9.83 1.43 2.32
C PHE A 20 -8.35 1.39 2.72
N GLY A 21 -7.75 0.20 2.61
CA GLY A 21 -6.31 0.09 2.52
C GLY A 21 -5.87 0.43 1.10
N SER A 22 -5.54 1.68 0.79
CA SER A 22 -4.82 2.00 -0.41
C SER A 22 -3.35 1.74 -0.15
N SER A 23 -2.83 0.62 -0.63
CA SER A 23 -1.40 0.41 -0.71
C SER A 23 -0.92 1.03 -2.02
N SER A 24 -0.01 1.99 -1.92
CA SER A 24 0.84 2.40 -3.04
C SER A 24 1.36 1.14 -3.74
N GLN A 25 1.04 1.01 -5.02
CA GLN A 25 1.66 0.01 -5.88
C GLN A 25 3.14 0.38 -6.03
N HIS A 26 3.98 -0.08 -5.10
CA HIS A 26 5.39 -0.24 -5.42
C HIS A 26 5.49 -1.30 -6.50
N SER A 27 6.10 -0.91 -7.60
CA SER A 27 6.55 -1.69 -8.74
C SER A 27 6.91 -3.13 -8.33
N ALA A 28 6.00 -4.07 -8.56
CA ALA A 28 6.27 -5.49 -8.50
C ALA A 28 6.43 -6.03 -9.93
N TYR A 29 7.42 -5.49 -10.64
CA TYR A 29 7.99 -6.11 -11.82
C TYR A 29 9.49 -6.29 -11.56
N SER A 30 9.81 -7.32 -10.88
CA SER A 30 10.98 -8.20 -10.93
C SER A 30 11.16 -8.84 -9.57
N LEU A 31 10.72 -10.08 -9.48
CA LEU A 31 11.22 -11.18 -8.66
C LEU A 31 10.10 -12.22 -8.55
N GLU A 32 9.89 -12.96 -9.66
CA GLU A 32 9.44 -14.33 -9.52
C GLU A 32 10.61 -15.10 -8.92
N MET A 33 10.65 -15.14 -7.61
CA MET A 33 11.39 -16.17 -6.88
C MET A 33 10.42 -16.89 -5.97
N HIS A 34 10.37 -18.20 -6.19
CA HIS A 34 9.67 -19.19 -5.41
C HIS A 34 9.68 -18.87 -3.91
N ARG A 35 8.51 -18.61 -3.37
CA ARG A 35 8.25 -18.72 -1.95
C ARG A 35 7.17 -19.77 -1.77
N SER A 36 7.61 -20.94 -1.36
CA SER A 36 6.79 -22.03 -0.86
C SER A 36 5.89 -21.54 0.26
N ASP A 37 4.63 -21.88 0.15
CA ASP A 37 3.54 -21.62 1.07
C ASP A 37 3.85 -22.16 2.46
N MET A 38 4.00 -21.26 3.44
CA MET A 38 3.72 -21.61 4.83
C MET A 38 2.28 -21.18 5.13
N VAL A 39 1.42 -22.17 5.12
CA VAL A 39 0.05 -22.08 5.62
C VAL A 39 0.14 -21.95 7.14
N LEU A 40 -0.35 -20.85 7.69
CA LEU A 40 -0.74 -20.77 9.09
C LEU A 40 -2.25 -20.98 9.13
N ASP A 41 -2.64 -22.14 9.64
CA ASP A 41 -4.03 -22.45 9.99
C ASP A 41 -4.42 -21.64 11.23
N ASP A 42 -5.32 -20.70 11.07
CA ASP A 42 -6.12 -20.14 12.16
C ASP A 42 -7.53 -20.76 12.10
N ASP A 43 -7.67 -21.91 12.75
CA ASP A 43 -8.98 -22.43 13.13
C ASP A 43 -9.32 -21.91 14.54
N ASN A 44 -10.14 -20.88 14.57
CA ASN A 44 -10.79 -20.40 15.78
C ASN A 44 -12.24 -20.89 15.77
N THR A 45 -12.47 -22.06 16.32
CA THR A 45 -13.82 -22.53 16.68
C THR A 45 -14.04 -22.34 18.18
N ASN A 46 -14.90 -21.38 18.48
CA ASN A 46 -15.61 -21.26 19.75
C ASN A 46 -16.29 -22.59 20.12
N GLN A 47 -15.95 -23.15 21.27
CA GLN A 47 -16.86 -24.00 22.03
C GLN A 47 -16.70 -23.74 23.52
N GLN A 48 -17.85 -23.56 24.12
CA GLN A 48 -18.13 -23.31 25.52
C GLN A 48 -17.69 -24.48 26.40
N GLU A 49 -17.21 -24.13 27.58
CA GLU A 49 -17.03 -25.06 28.69
C GLU A 49 -18.39 -25.55 29.22
N PRO A 50 -18.41 -26.78 29.78
CA PRO A 50 -19.11 -26.94 31.04
C PRO A 50 -18.19 -27.53 32.14
N ASP A 51 -18.41 -27.00 33.34
CA ASP A 51 -17.89 -27.46 34.60
C ASP A 51 -18.18 -28.95 34.79
N ASP A 52 -17.21 -29.73 35.26
CA ASP A 52 -17.48 -30.86 36.12
C ASP A 52 -16.28 -31.20 37.04
N GLU A 53 -16.60 -31.35 38.32
CA GLU A 53 -15.71 -31.81 39.37
C GLU A 53 -15.44 -33.34 39.23
N GLY A 54 -14.22 -33.76 39.48
CA GLY A 54 -13.92 -35.17 39.61
C GLY A 54 -12.46 -35.44 39.90
N ASN A 55 -12.19 -35.69 41.18
CA ASN A 55 -10.97 -36.33 41.64
C ASN A 55 -10.68 -37.62 40.88
N GLU A 56 -9.41 -37.82 40.55
CA GLU A 56 -8.77 -39.13 40.78
C GLU A 56 -7.24 -39.00 40.61
N ASP A 57 -6.56 -39.58 41.57
CA ASP A 57 -5.12 -39.76 41.67
C ASP A 57 -4.61 -40.60 40.50
N ASP A 58 -3.55 -40.14 39.83
CA ASP A 58 -2.67 -41.05 39.12
C ASP A 58 -1.21 -40.54 39.12
N GLU A 59 -0.35 -41.39 39.64
CA GLU A 59 1.08 -41.26 39.75
C GLU A 59 1.71 -41.17 38.36
N ASN A 60 2.23 -39.98 38.00
CA ASN A 60 3.17 -39.84 36.90
C ASN A 60 4.42 -39.10 37.34
N GLN A 61 5.41 -39.87 37.79
CA GLN A 61 6.76 -39.41 38.09
C GLN A 61 7.42 -38.89 36.80
N SER A 62 7.23 -37.63 36.48
CA SER A 62 8.06 -36.93 35.52
C SER A 62 9.39 -36.54 36.12
N ASN A 63 10.51 -37.00 35.60
CA ASN A 63 11.88 -36.61 35.88
C ASN A 63 12.04 -35.08 35.71
N ARG A 64 11.73 -34.32 36.77
CA ARG A 64 12.06 -32.90 36.87
C ARG A 64 13.48 -32.77 37.36
N THR A 65 14.37 -32.26 36.51
CA THR A 65 15.73 -31.81 36.94
C THR A 65 15.60 -30.88 38.15
N PRO A 66 16.36 -31.10 39.24
CA PRO A 66 16.34 -30.21 40.37
C PRO A 66 16.64 -28.76 39.97
N SER A 67 15.91 -27.81 40.55
CA SER A 67 16.12 -26.38 40.26
C SER A 67 17.55 -25.96 40.66
N ASP A 68 18.26 -25.26 39.74
CA ASP A 68 19.59 -24.67 39.90
C ASP A 68 19.78 -23.83 41.19
N VAL A 69 18.69 -23.35 41.78
CA VAL A 69 18.70 -22.54 43.00
C VAL A 69 19.26 -23.30 44.17
N TRP A 70 19.18 -24.63 44.20
CA TRP A 70 19.66 -25.49 45.27
C TRP A 70 21.19 -25.64 45.30
N GLU A 71 21.90 -25.24 44.30
CA GLU A 71 23.38 -25.14 44.33
C GLU A 71 23.86 -24.08 45.30
N HIS A 72 23.06 -23.05 45.53
CA HIS A 72 23.39 -21.88 46.37
C HIS A 72 22.57 -21.77 47.69
N ILE A 73 21.64 -22.69 47.89
CA ILE A 73 20.75 -22.74 49.05
C ILE A 73 20.84 -24.12 49.71
N ASP A 74 21.19 -24.17 50.99
CA ASP A 74 21.14 -25.38 51.78
C ASP A 74 19.76 -25.58 52.40
N LYS A 75 19.33 -26.83 52.49
CA LYS A 75 18.19 -27.26 53.29
C LYS A 75 18.74 -27.61 54.68
N VAL A 76 18.56 -26.74 55.65
CA VAL A 76 18.98 -27.01 57.05
C VAL A 76 17.95 -27.95 57.68
N THR A 77 18.41 -29.08 58.14
CA THR A 77 17.59 -30.08 58.85
C THR A 77 17.29 -29.66 60.27
N ASP A 78 15.98 -29.55 60.56
CA ASP A 78 15.30 -29.39 61.85
C ASP A 78 15.05 -27.96 62.37
N PRO A 79 13.88 -27.34 62.13
CA PRO A 79 12.95 -27.61 61.01
C PRO A 79 13.56 -27.15 59.67
N GLU A 80 13.31 -27.89 58.60
CA GLU A 80 13.88 -27.63 57.27
C GLU A 80 13.62 -26.21 56.77
N LYS A 81 14.56 -25.30 57.03
CA LYS A 81 14.50 -23.91 56.52
C LYS A 81 15.58 -23.71 55.48
N PRO A 82 15.24 -23.20 54.30
CA PRO A 82 16.24 -22.86 53.29
C PRO A 82 17.20 -21.78 53.80
N LYS A 83 18.52 -21.98 53.64
CA LYS A 83 19.57 -21.07 54.06
C LYS A 83 20.49 -20.74 52.88
N CYS A 84 20.72 -19.46 52.63
CA CYS A 84 21.66 -19.04 51.59
C CYS A 84 23.10 -19.33 52.00
N LYS A 85 23.86 -20.10 51.20
CA LYS A 85 25.25 -20.47 51.43
C LYS A 85 26.22 -19.28 51.49
N ILE A 86 25.86 -18.18 50.88
CA ILE A 86 26.73 -17.02 50.71
C ILE A 86 26.57 -16.00 51.82
N CYS A 87 25.33 -15.62 52.18
CA CYS A 87 25.07 -14.59 53.20
C CYS A 87 24.42 -15.15 54.46
N ASN A 88 24.28 -16.46 54.57
CA ASN A 88 23.68 -17.17 55.71
C ASN A 88 22.24 -16.79 56.05
N LYS A 89 21.53 -16.07 55.14
CA LYS A 89 20.13 -15.69 55.36
C LYS A 89 19.23 -16.91 55.34
N ILE A 90 18.42 -17.04 56.39
CA ILE A 90 17.45 -18.13 56.57
C ILE A 90 16.09 -17.67 56.01
N PHE A 91 15.41 -18.53 55.27
CA PHE A 91 14.10 -18.29 54.67
C PHE A 91 13.02 -19.13 55.38
N SER A 92 11.78 -18.74 55.23
CA SER A 92 10.65 -19.53 55.72
C SER A 92 10.55 -20.89 54.99
N THR A 93 10.10 -21.91 55.69
CA THR A 93 9.82 -23.25 55.12
C THR A 93 8.85 -23.21 53.93
N LYS A 94 8.00 -22.18 53.87
CA LYS A 94 7.05 -21.95 52.76
C LYS A 94 7.62 -21.11 51.62
N SER A 95 8.92 -20.76 51.64
CA SER A 95 9.49 -19.93 50.56
C SER A 95 9.61 -20.69 49.24
N SER A 96 9.01 -20.17 48.19
CA SER A 96 9.10 -20.76 46.84
C SER A 96 10.50 -20.65 46.26
N THR A 97 10.84 -21.55 45.33
CA THR A 97 12.10 -21.49 44.57
C THR A 97 12.30 -20.16 43.85
N THR A 98 11.20 -19.49 43.45
CA THR A 98 11.23 -18.15 42.88
C THR A 98 11.70 -17.09 43.86
N THR A 99 11.26 -17.16 45.13
CA THR A 99 11.71 -16.25 46.20
C THR A 99 13.20 -16.42 46.48
N LEU A 100 13.68 -17.65 46.50
CA LEU A 100 15.10 -17.98 46.72
C LEU A 100 15.95 -17.50 45.52
N ARG A 101 15.49 -17.71 44.29
CA ARG A 101 16.16 -17.24 43.07
C ARG A 101 16.21 -15.71 43.01
N ASN A 102 15.14 -15.03 43.41
CA ASN A 102 15.11 -13.55 43.46
C ASN A 102 16.07 -13.00 44.51
N HIS A 103 16.27 -13.69 45.62
CA HIS A 103 17.29 -13.32 46.61
C HIS A 103 18.70 -13.40 46.00
N ILE A 104 19.05 -14.51 45.31
CA ILE A 104 20.36 -14.66 44.65
C ILE A 104 20.55 -13.58 43.59
N LYS A 105 19.54 -13.33 42.76
CA LYS A 105 19.58 -12.27 41.76
C LYS A 105 19.79 -10.88 42.32
N LYS A 106 19.15 -10.57 43.45
CA LYS A 106 19.18 -9.22 44.05
C LYS A 106 20.46 -8.96 44.86
N TYR A 107 20.89 -9.93 45.66
CA TYR A 107 21.95 -9.73 46.63
C TYR A 107 23.29 -10.39 46.26
N HIS A 108 23.29 -11.34 45.31
CA HIS A 108 24.48 -12.08 44.87
C HIS A 108 24.63 -12.02 43.34
N LYS A 109 24.60 -10.80 42.80
CA LYS A 109 24.63 -10.52 41.34
C LYS A 109 25.85 -11.10 40.64
N HIS A 110 26.98 -11.26 41.34
CA HIS A 110 28.20 -11.83 40.77
C HIS A 110 28.02 -13.30 40.37
N ILE A 111 27.26 -14.09 41.11
CA ILE A 111 27.00 -15.49 40.81
C ILE A 111 26.03 -15.63 39.63
N HIS A 112 25.02 -14.78 39.58
CA HIS A 112 24.04 -14.80 38.50
C HIS A 112 24.65 -14.36 37.13
N ARG A 113 25.75 -13.60 37.13
CA ARG A 113 26.47 -13.25 35.89
C ARG A 113 27.27 -14.44 35.34
N GLU A 114 27.81 -15.29 36.19
CA GLU A 114 28.59 -16.45 35.74
C GLU A 114 27.70 -17.58 35.17
N ALA A 115 26.50 -17.78 35.71
CA ALA A 115 25.59 -18.84 35.25
C ALA A 115 24.88 -18.57 33.93
N ASN A 116 24.77 -17.29 33.49
CA ASN A 116 24.15 -16.91 32.22
C ASN A 116 25.14 -16.60 31.08
N GLN A 117 26.44 -16.70 31.32
CA GLN A 117 27.46 -16.70 30.30
C GLN A 117 27.84 -18.16 29.97
N THR A 118 27.06 -18.81 29.15
CA THR A 118 27.59 -19.88 28.30
C THR A 118 28.53 -19.23 27.29
N THR A 119 29.71 -18.82 27.76
CA THR A 119 30.81 -18.53 26.87
C THR A 119 31.20 -19.87 26.23
N LEU A 120 30.86 -20.00 24.92
CA LEU A 120 31.54 -20.95 24.06
C LEU A 120 33.04 -20.63 24.16
N LYS A 121 33.77 -21.39 24.99
CA LYS A 121 35.22 -21.29 25.07
C LYS A 121 35.82 -21.88 23.81
N PHE A 122 35.97 -21.06 22.77
CA PHE A 122 36.86 -21.39 21.66
C PHE A 122 38.29 -21.30 22.15
N LYS A 123 38.95 -22.44 22.29
CA LYS A 123 40.44 -22.52 22.38
C LYS A 123 41.02 -22.10 21.03
N GLY A 124 41.57 -20.92 20.96
CA GLY A 124 42.38 -20.50 19.81
C GLY A 124 42.25 -19.00 19.53
N ASN A 125 43.29 -18.26 19.79
CA ASN A 125 43.54 -16.85 19.49
C ASN A 125 42.53 -15.85 20.08
N THR A 126 42.94 -15.05 21.01
CA THR A 126 42.29 -13.82 21.46
C THR A 126 42.21 -12.83 20.31
N THR A 127 41.26 -12.99 19.42
CA THR A 127 40.95 -11.97 18.42
C THR A 127 40.36 -10.79 19.16
N SER A 128 41.15 -9.73 19.34
CA SER A 128 40.65 -8.49 19.91
C SER A 128 39.50 -8.00 19.03
N PHE A 129 38.35 -7.68 19.65
CA PHE A 129 37.23 -7.10 18.92
C PHE A 129 37.65 -5.78 18.25
N TYR A 130 36.91 -5.37 17.23
CA TYR A 130 37.10 -4.05 16.63
C TYR A 130 36.93 -2.95 17.68
N ASP A 131 37.64 -1.84 17.49
CA ASP A 131 37.38 -0.61 18.21
C ASP A 131 35.94 -0.12 17.96
N LYS A 132 35.52 0.89 18.72
CA LYS A 132 34.14 1.40 18.66
C LYS A 132 33.80 1.96 17.28
N GLU A 133 34.74 2.64 16.64
CA GLU A 133 34.50 3.29 15.33
C GLU A 133 34.30 2.25 14.23
N LYS A 134 35.22 1.31 14.10
CA LYS A 134 35.13 0.25 13.09
C LYS A 134 33.94 -0.69 13.32
N ASN A 135 33.61 -0.99 14.58
CA ASN A 135 32.40 -1.77 14.87
C ASN A 135 31.13 -1.00 14.49
N SER A 136 31.09 0.33 14.67
CA SER A 136 29.98 1.19 14.28
C SER A 136 29.75 1.18 12.77
N GLU A 137 30.79 1.10 11.94
CA GLU A 137 30.64 0.97 10.48
C GLU A 137 29.86 -0.29 10.10
N PHE A 138 30.20 -1.44 10.69
CA PHE A 138 29.47 -2.68 10.44
C PHE A 138 28.02 -2.63 10.96
N VAL A 139 27.82 -2.00 12.13
CA VAL A 139 26.46 -1.80 12.68
C VAL A 139 25.61 -0.94 11.72
N LYS A 140 26.18 0.13 11.13
CA LYS A 140 25.49 0.95 10.13
C LYS A 140 25.11 0.14 8.88
N LEU A 141 25.99 -0.76 8.41
CA LEU A 141 25.67 -1.66 7.29
C LEU A 141 24.56 -2.65 7.67
N LEU A 142 24.60 -3.20 8.88
CA LEU A 142 23.54 -4.08 9.39
C LEU A 142 22.21 -3.35 9.50
N ILE A 143 22.20 -2.12 10.02
CA ILE A 143 21.01 -1.26 10.06
C ILE A 143 20.47 -1.03 8.66
N LYS A 144 21.34 -0.65 7.71
CA LYS A 144 20.93 -0.43 6.34
C LYS A 144 20.29 -1.67 5.72
N TRP A 145 20.86 -2.83 5.93
CA TRP A 145 20.32 -4.10 5.46
C TRP A 145 18.95 -4.39 6.09
N ILE A 146 18.84 -4.32 7.42
CA ILE A 146 17.57 -4.57 8.13
C ILE A 146 16.46 -3.62 7.68
N VAL A 147 16.78 -2.34 7.48
CA VAL A 147 15.79 -1.32 7.08
C VAL A 147 15.35 -1.50 5.63
N ILE A 148 16.30 -1.72 4.70
CA ILE A 148 15.99 -1.85 3.26
C ILE A 148 15.17 -3.12 2.98
N ASP A 149 15.57 -4.26 3.58
CA ASP A 149 14.92 -5.54 3.34
C ASP A 149 13.76 -5.80 4.33
N MET A 150 13.38 -4.80 5.15
CA MET A 150 12.31 -4.88 6.15
C MET A 150 12.45 -6.09 7.09
N LEU A 151 13.68 -6.43 7.48
CA LEU A 151 13.94 -7.59 8.33
C LEU A 151 13.50 -7.32 9.79
N PRO A 152 13.02 -8.33 10.51
CA PRO A 152 12.62 -8.17 11.90
C PRO A 152 13.85 -7.89 12.78
N PHE A 153 13.72 -7.00 13.76
CA PHE A 153 14.80 -6.71 14.72
C PHE A 153 15.23 -7.93 15.55
N SER A 154 14.40 -8.97 15.61
CA SER A 154 14.75 -10.25 16.24
C SER A 154 15.84 -11.03 15.48
N LEU A 155 16.20 -10.62 14.28
CA LEU A 155 17.28 -11.24 13.52
C LEU A 155 18.58 -11.28 14.34
N VAL A 156 18.92 -10.18 15.01
CA VAL A 156 20.16 -10.09 15.81
C VAL A 156 20.13 -10.94 17.09
N ASP A 157 18.97 -11.47 17.48
CA ASP A 157 18.85 -12.40 18.62
C ASP A 157 18.95 -13.88 18.14
N SER A 158 18.95 -14.13 16.82
CA SER A 158 19.03 -15.48 16.26
C SER A 158 20.42 -16.09 16.51
N VAL A 159 20.43 -17.28 17.12
CA VAL A 159 21.67 -18.02 17.41
C VAL A 159 22.43 -18.31 16.12
N TYR A 160 21.75 -18.78 15.08
CA TYR A 160 22.38 -19.13 13.80
C TYR A 160 22.88 -17.91 13.05
N PHE A 161 22.16 -16.78 13.09
CA PHE A 161 22.66 -15.51 12.55
C PHE A 161 23.96 -15.09 13.23
N ASN A 162 23.99 -15.11 14.56
CA ASN A 162 25.17 -14.73 15.32
C ASN A 162 26.34 -15.69 15.08
N GLU A 163 26.09 -17.01 15.00
CA GLU A 163 27.10 -17.99 14.66
C GLU A 163 27.68 -17.75 13.26
N PHE A 164 26.80 -17.50 12.28
CA PHE A 164 27.20 -17.21 10.91
C PHE A 164 28.07 -15.94 10.83
N ILE A 165 27.63 -14.85 11.47
CA ILE A 165 28.39 -13.60 11.50
C ILE A 165 29.74 -13.78 12.23
N GLN A 166 29.77 -14.51 13.34
CA GLN A 166 31.02 -14.80 14.06
C GLN A 166 32.01 -15.63 13.25
N LYS A 167 31.52 -16.55 12.41
CA LYS A 167 32.38 -17.32 11.50
C LYS A 167 32.94 -16.45 10.38
N LEU A 168 32.14 -15.51 9.84
CA LEU A 168 32.58 -14.58 8.79
C LEU A 168 33.52 -13.50 9.34
N ASN A 169 33.19 -12.93 10.49
CA ASN A 169 33.93 -11.84 11.09
C ASN A 169 33.99 -11.95 12.63
N PRO A 170 34.94 -12.71 13.18
CA PRO A 170 35.06 -12.94 14.61
C PRO A 170 35.29 -11.68 15.45
N LYS A 171 35.74 -10.58 14.81
CA LYS A 171 36.02 -9.31 15.49
C LYS A 171 34.77 -8.40 15.62
N PHE A 172 33.73 -8.68 14.85
CA PHE A 172 32.50 -7.89 14.90
C PHE A 172 31.65 -8.22 16.12
N ARG A 173 31.22 -7.21 16.84
CA ARG A 173 30.24 -7.32 17.92
C ARG A 173 28.85 -6.96 17.39
N CYS A 174 28.03 -7.97 17.17
CA CYS A 174 26.64 -7.75 16.79
C CYS A 174 25.88 -7.06 17.95
N PRO A 175 25.15 -5.95 17.73
CA PRO A 175 24.36 -5.30 18.75
C PRO A 175 23.15 -6.16 19.12
N GLY A 176 22.74 -6.11 20.39
CA GLY A 176 21.46 -6.69 20.79
C GLY A 176 20.28 -5.88 20.26
N ARG A 177 19.08 -6.47 20.22
CA ARG A 177 17.84 -5.89 19.66
C ARG A 177 17.56 -4.48 20.17
N THR A 178 17.69 -4.24 21.46
CA THR A 178 17.41 -2.93 22.07
C THR A 178 18.41 -1.88 21.59
N THR A 179 19.69 -2.21 21.53
CA THR A 179 20.74 -1.32 21.01
C THR A 179 20.49 -1.02 19.54
N LEU A 180 20.24 -2.05 18.72
CA LEU A 180 19.91 -1.90 17.30
C LEU A 180 18.71 -0.96 17.10
N LYS A 181 17.61 -1.18 17.84
CA LYS A 181 16.42 -0.31 17.77
C LYS A 181 16.77 1.14 18.11
N ASN A 182 17.54 1.37 19.16
CA ASN A 182 17.91 2.72 19.58
C ASN A 182 18.80 3.41 18.55
N GLU A 183 19.73 2.69 17.93
CA GLU A 183 20.57 3.23 16.86
C GLU A 183 19.76 3.55 15.60
N ILE A 184 18.82 2.67 15.20
CA ILE A 184 17.90 2.94 14.09
C ILE A 184 17.08 4.20 14.38
N MET A 185 16.54 4.36 15.59
CA MET A 185 15.77 5.54 15.96
C MET A 185 16.61 6.82 16.02
N SER A 186 17.86 6.71 16.44
CA SER A 186 18.81 7.84 16.41
C SER A 186 19.13 8.27 14.97
N GLU A 187 19.43 7.31 14.10
CA GLU A 187 19.68 7.56 12.68
C GLU A 187 18.46 8.16 11.99
N PHE A 188 17.26 7.66 12.30
CA PHE A 188 15.99 8.22 11.79
C PHE A 188 15.83 9.69 12.17
N LYS A 189 16.05 10.03 13.46
CA LYS A 189 15.93 11.43 13.91
C LYS A 189 16.93 12.35 13.19
N SER A 190 18.19 11.94 13.13
CA SER A 190 19.23 12.70 12.42
C SER A 190 18.91 12.91 10.95
N ARG A 191 18.44 11.86 10.25
CA ARG A 191 18.04 11.98 8.84
C ARG A 191 16.82 12.86 8.67
N ARG A 192 15.86 12.80 9.59
CA ARG A 192 14.68 13.67 9.56
C ARG A 192 15.07 15.16 9.68
N GLU A 193 16.01 15.49 10.55
CA GLU A 193 16.56 16.85 10.68
C GLU A 193 17.22 17.32 9.37
N HIS A 194 18.06 16.49 8.75
CA HIS A 194 18.64 16.78 7.45
C HIS A 194 17.60 16.96 6.34
N ILE A 195 16.50 16.19 6.36
CA ILE A 195 15.40 16.36 5.40
C ILE A 195 14.67 17.69 5.63
N VAL A 196 14.44 18.10 6.88
CA VAL A 196 13.85 19.41 7.20
C VAL A 196 14.70 20.54 6.61
N ASP A 197 16.01 20.49 6.79
CA ASP A 197 16.91 21.50 6.24
C ASP A 197 16.95 21.46 4.71
N PHE A 198 17.03 20.26 4.12
CA PHE A 198 16.99 20.10 2.66
C PHE A 198 15.71 20.66 2.03
N VAL A 199 14.56 20.43 2.68
CA VAL A 199 13.25 20.88 2.18
C VAL A 199 13.13 22.42 2.18
N LYS A 200 13.78 23.10 3.15
CA LYS A 200 13.86 24.58 3.17
C LYS A 200 14.55 25.14 1.93
N ASP A 201 15.51 24.40 1.38
CA ASP A 201 16.31 24.83 0.22
C ASP A 201 15.70 24.43 -1.14
N ILE A 202 14.56 23.74 -1.15
CA ILE A 202 13.86 23.38 -2.40
C ILE A 202 13.49 24.68 -3.16
N PRO A 203 13.89 24.79 -4.45
CA PRO A 203 13.57 25.97 -5.26
C PRO A 203 12.07 26.04 -5.56
N GLY A 204 11.51 27.25 -5.48
CA GLY A 204 10.11 27.53 -5.84
C GLY A 204 9.10 26.79 -4.98
N HIS A 205 8.16 26.12 -5.65
CA HIS A 205 7.02 25.46 -5.02
C HIS A 205 7.14 23.93 -5.09
N CYS A 206 6.38 23.26 -4.23
CA CYS A 206 6.26 21.80 -4.21
C CYS A 206 4.80 21.37 -4.15
N SER A 207 4.58 20.10 -4.42
CA SER A 207 3.28 19.41 -4.27
C SER A 207 3.44 18.26 -3.31
N ILE A 208 2.36 17.88 -2.64
CA ILE A 208 2.34 16.67 -1.81
C ILE A 208 1.29 15.68 -2.29
N THR A 209 1.57 14.40 -2.12
CA THR A 209 0.56 13.35 -2.22
C THR A 209 0.44 12.69 -0.86
N THR A 210 -0.78 12.36 -0.47
CA THR A 210 -1.03 11.67 0.80
C THR A 210 -2.04 10.56 0.64
N ASP A 211 -1.83 9.50 1.39
CA ASP A 211 -2.63 8.30 1.42
C ASP A 211 -2.82 7.78 2.84
N ILE A 212 -3.97 7.17 3.13
CA ILE A 212 -4.28 6.58 4.44
C ILE A 212 -4.55 5.10 4.25
N TRP A 213 -3.88 4.27 5.05
CA TRP A 213 -4.11 2.83 5.04
C TRP A 213 -4.15 2.25 6.44
N SER A 214 -4.73 1.05 6.58
CA SER A 214 -4.72 0.29 7.81
C SER A 214 -3.77 -0.91 7.70
N SER A 215 -3.00 -1.15 8.75
CA SER A 215 -2.20 -2.37 8.88
C SER A 215 -3.08 -3.60 9.12
N ILE A 216 -2.49 -4.80 9.05
CA ILE A 216 -3.15 -6.07 9.41
C ILE A 216 -3.69 -6.03 10.85
N LYS A 217 -3.07 -5.22 11.72
CA LYS A 217 -3.51 -5.02 13.13
C LYS A 217 -4.57 -3.91 13.28
N ASN A 218 -5.18 -3.45 12.19
CA ASN A 218 -6.13 -2.33 12.17
C ASN A 218 -5.57 -1.01 12.74
N GLU A 219 -4.26 -0.80 12.65
CA GLU A 219 -3.65 0.48 12.96
C GLU A 219 -3.62 1.35 11.70
N ALA A 220 -4.13 2.57 11.79
CA ALA A 220 -4.16 3.48 10.65
C ALA A 220 -2.90 4.32 10.56
N PHE A 221 -2.45 4.52 9.34
CA PHE A 221 -1.28 5.32 9.00
C PHE A 221 -1.63 6.31 7.89
N ILE A 222 -0.98 7.45 7.93
CA ILE A 222 -0.97 8.44 6.86
C ILE A 222 0.45 8.58 6.33
N GLY A 223 0.63 8.42 5.03
CA GLY A 223 1.88 8.65 4.33
C GLY A 223 1.84 9.96 3.55
N VAL A 224 2.90 10.73 3.60
CA VAL A 224 3.04 11.98 2.86
C VAL A 224 4.29 11.94 2.02
N THR A 225 4.14 12.14 0.71
CA THR A 225 5.24 12.22 -0.26
C THR A 225 5.30 13.61 -0.83
N ILE A 226 6.49 14.21 -0.87
CA ILE A 226 6.75 15.50 -1.48
C ILE A 226 7.24 15.33 -2.92
N HIS A 227 6.81 16.23 -3.81
CA HIS A 227 7.21 16.30 -5.20
C HIS A 227 7.66 17.72 -5.52
N PHE A 228 8.81 17.89 -6.16
CA PHE A 228 9.37 19.19 -6.50
C PHE A 228 10.27 19.11 -7.72
N ILE A 229 10.56 20.26 -8.33
CA ILE A 229 11.46 20.38 -9.46
C ILE A 229 12.76 21.04 -8.97
N THR A 230 13.91 20.44 -9.29
CA THR A 230 15.24 20.98 -8.94
C THR A 230 15.60 22.16 -9.87
N ASN A 231 16.68 22.87 -9.53
CA ASN A 231 17.25 23.94 -10.39
C ASN A 231 17.68 23.42 -11.77
N GLU A 232 17.99 22.10 -11.88
CA GLU A 232 18.32 21.45 -13.15
C GLU A 232 17.08 20.92 -13.89
N TRP A 233 15.89 21.38 -13.52
CA TRP A 233 14.60 20.97 -14.11
C TRP A 233 14.31 19.46 -14.03
N LYS A 234 14.79 18.80 -12.97
CA LYS A 234 14.52 17.40 -12.72
C LYS A 234 13.40 17.24 -11.69
N LEU A 235 12.37 16.50 -12.03
CA LEU A 235 11.35 16.11 -11.07
C LEU A 235 11.96 15.14 -10.04
N LYS A 236 11.80 15.47 -8.77
CA LYS A 236 12.18 14.64 -7.62
C LYS A 236 11.00 14.44 -6.70
N HIS A 237 11.00 13.29 -6.04
CA HIS A 237 10.03 12.97 -5.00
C HIS A 237 10.65 12.04 -3.97
N PHE A 238 10.16 12.09 -2.76
CA PHE A 238 10.46 11.14 -1.69
C PHE A 238 9.38 11.18 -0.62
N THR A 239 9.26 10.08 0.15
CA THR A 239 8.37 10.03 1.29
C THR A 239 8.89 10.95 2.39
N LEU A 240 8.11 11.97 2.72
CA LEU A 240 8.46 12.97 3.73
C LEU A 240 8.29 12.38 5.14
N GLU A 241 7.14 11.76 5.40
CA GLU A 241 6.83 11.16 6.70
C GLU A 241 5.74 10.08 6.55
N VAL A 242 5.77 9.11 7.47
CA VAL A 242 4.68 8.15 7.69
C VAL A 242 4.28 8.24 9.15
N LEU A 243 3.05 8.68 9.42
CA LEU A 243 2.54 8.92 10.76
C LEU A 243 1.41 7.93 11.09
N ARG A 244 1.39 7.46 12.33
CA ARG A 244 0.27 6.67 12.85
C ARG A 244 -0.87 7.61 13.24
N ILE A 245 -2.07 7.34 12.75
CA ILE A 245 -3.27 8.06 13.17
C ILE A 245 -3.80 7.40 14.44
N THR A 246 -3.91 8.18 15.52
CA THR A 246 -4.48 7.72 16.79
C THR A 246 -5.88 8.31 16.98
N GLY A 247 -6.82 7.48 17.40
CA GLY A 247 -8.21 7.92 17.61
C GLY A 247 -9.06 7.90 16.34
N SER A 248 -9.96 8.84 16.21
CA SER A 248 -10.94 8.88 15.12
C SER A 248 -10.33 9.48 13.83
N HIS A 249 -10.65 8.89 12.68
CA HIS A 249 -10.15 9.31 11.36
C HIS A 249 -11.04 10.41 10.75
N THR A 250 -11.43 11.41 11.55
CA THR A 250 -12.22 12.55 11.07
C THR A 250 -11.37 13.48 10.20
N GLY A 251 -12.04 14.26 9.36
CA GLY A 251 -11.36 15.27 8.56
C GLY A 251 -10.57 16.27 9.40
N ASN A 252 -11.07 16.65 10.58
CA ASN A 252 -10.35 17.54 11.49
C ASN A 252 -9.07 16.89 12.04
N ALA A 253 -9.12 15.62 12.44
CA ALA A 253 -7.92 14.93 12.94
C ALA A 253 -6.85 14.79 11.85
N ILE A 254 -7.25 14.51 10.62
CA ILE A 254 -6.34 14.44 9.46
C ILE A 254 -5.76 15.83 9.16
N TYR A 255 -6.60 16.88 9.20
CA TYR A 255 -6.15 18.25 9.04
C TYR A 255 -5.07 18.62 10.05
N GLU A 256 -5.27 18.34 11.34
CA GLU A 256 -4.29 18.65 12.40
C GLU A 256 -2.95 17.93 12.16
N ILE A 257 -2.99 16.66 11.73
CA ILE A 257 -1.78 15.89 11.41
C ILE A 257 -1.03 16.53 10.23
N LEU A 258 -1.74 16.83 9.14
CA LEU A 258 -1.14 17.42 7.94
C LEU A 258 -0.64 18.84 8.21
N ASN A 259 -1.42 19.65 8.92
CA ASN A 259 -1.06 21.01 9.28
C ASN A 259 0.23 21.05 10.11
N LYS A 260 0.30 20.21 11.16
CA LYS A 260 1.49 20.08 11.98
C LYS A 260 2.70 19.60 11.18
N LEU A 261 2.51 18.61 10.29
CA LEU A 261 3.60 18.14 9.44
C LEU A 261 4.13 19.26 8.53
N LEU A 262 3.25 20.03 7.91
CA LEU A 262 3.64 21.15 7.06
C LEU A 262 4.35 22.27 7.84
N GLU A 263 4.01 22.45 9.12
CA GLU A 263 4.74 23.34 10.04
C GLU A 263 6.12 22.80 10.37
N ASP A 264 6.21 21.54 10.80
CA ASP A 264 7.45 20.88 11.19
C ASP A 264 8.52 20.92 10.08
N PHE A 265 8.10 20.87 8.82
CA PHE A 265 8.97 20.91 7.64
C PHE A 265 9.07 22.30 6.99
N ASP A 266 8.46 23.33 7.56
CA ASP A 266 8.41 24.71 6.99
C ASP A 266 7.89 24.75 5.55
N LEU A 267 6.86 23.95 5.25
CA LEU A 267 6.32 23.79 3.90
C LEU A 267 5.08 24.64 3.59
N LYS A 268 4.48 25.28 4.59
CA LYS A 268 3.22 26.05 4.41
C LYS A 268 3.27 27.10 3.30
N ARG A 269 4.45 27.70 3.05
CA ARG A 269 4.64 28.70 2.00
C ARG A 269 5.10 28.14 0.65
N LYS A 270 5.36 26.84 0.58
CA LYS A 270 5.91 26.19 -0.62
C LYS A 270 4.92 25.23 -1.28
N VAL A 271 4.00 24.64 -0.50
CA VAL A 271 3.03 23.67 -1.03
C VAL A 271 1.92 24.39 -1.77
N ILE A 272 1.81 24.13 -3.08
CA ILE A 272 0.75 24.68 -3.94
C ILE A 272 -0.36 23.67 -4.24
N SER A 273 -0.11 22.37 -4.05
CA SER A 273 -1.15 21.36 -4.26
C SER A 273 -0.99 20.15 -3.37
N ILE A 274 -2.12 19.53 -3.06
CA ILE A 274 -2.20 18.25 -2.40
C ILE A 274 -3.05 17.29 -3.23
N THR A 275 -2.54 16.06 -3.43
CA THR A 275 -3.32 14.99 -4.07
C THR A 275 -3.67 13.93 -3.04
N THR A 276 -4.97 13.58 -2.95
CA THR A 276 -5.49 12.59 -2.00
C THR A 276 -6.45 11.62 -2.69
N ASP A 277 -6.84 10.58 -2.00
CA ASP A 277 -8.03 9.82 -2.39
C ASP A 277 -9.32 10.66 -2.30
N ASN A 278 -10.46 10.07 -2.64
CA ASN A 278 -11.77 10.73 -2.59
C ASN A 278 -12.53 10.51 -1.27
N GLY A 279 -11.87 10.06 -0.21
CA GLY A 279 -12.48 9.89 1.11
C GLY A 279 -13.11 11.19 1.61
N SER A 280 -14.30 11.13 2.16
CA SER A 280 -15.00 12.32 2.66
C SER A 280 -14.21 13.05 3.75
N ASN A 281 -13.49 12.31 4.59
CA ASN A 281 -12.60 12.83 5.61
C ASN A 281 -11.42 13.59 5.00
N MET A 282 -10.80 13.08 3.90
CA MET A 282 -9.74 13.76 3.18
C MET A 282 -10.23 15.04 2.52
N VAL A 283 -11.42 15.02 1.93
CA VAL A 283 -12.04 16.22 1.34
C VAL A 283 -12.26 17.31 2.40
N VAL A 284 -12.70 16.93 3.60
CA VAL A 284 -12.85 17.89 4.72
C VAL A 284 -11.50 18.43 5.17
N ALA A 285 -10.50 17.56 5.37
CA ALA A 285 -9.16 17.96 5.78
C ALA A 285 -8.52 18.94 4.79
N CYS A 286 -8.60 18.63 3.48
CA CYS A 286 -8.05 19.50 2.44
C CYS A 286 -8.80 20.84 2.30
N ARG A 287 -10.10 20.86 2.57
CA ARG A 287 -10.86 22.13 2.64
C ARG A 287 -10.38 23.01 3.79
N LEU A 288 -10.12 22.43 4.97
CA LEU A 288 -9.58 23.16 6.11
C LEU A 288 -8.18 23.69 5.81
N LEU A 289 -7.31 22.86 5.25
CA LEU A 289 -5.98 23.29 4.79
C LEU A 289 -6.07 24.45 3.79
N LYS A 290 -6.98 24.38 2.80
CA LYS A 290 -7.16 25.45 1.83
C LYS A 290 -7.55 26.77 2.51
N ASN A 291 -8.47 26.74 3.47
CA ASN A 291 -8.86 27.95 4.21
C ASN A 291 -7.65 28.57 4.93
N ASP A 292 -6.79 27.75 5.54
CA ASP A 292 -5.57 28.25 6.20
C ASP A 292 -4.57 28.84 5.20
N PHE A 293 -4.38 28.20 4.05
CA PHE A 293 -3.50 28.69 2.99
C PHE A 293 -4.03 30.01 2.39
N ASP A 294 -5.33 30.11 2.15
CA ASP A 294 -5.95 31.33 1.62
C ASP A 294 -5.76 32.54 2.56
N VAL A 295 -5.69 32.30 3.88
CA VAL A 295 -5.41 33.33 4.89
C VAL A 295 -3.91 33.65 5.01
N GLN A 296 -3.05 32.63 5.06
CA GLN A 296 -1.62 32.79 5.34
C GLN A 296 -0.80 33.15 4.09
N THR A 297 -1.22 32.68 2.92
CA THR A 297 -0.52 32.85 1.65
C THR A 297 -1.51 33.12 0.51
N PRO A 298 -2.22 34.25 0.54
CA PRO A 298 -3.28 34.56 -0.43
C PRO A 298 -2.78 34.67 -1.89
N ALA A 299 -1.48 34.80 -2.10
CA ALA A 299 -0.88 34.82 -3.44
C ALA A 299 -0.70 33.38 -4.05
N LEU A 300 -0.88 32.33 -3.27
CA LEU A 300 -0.79 30.94 -3.72
C LEU A 300 -2.19 30.35 -3.85
N ASP A 301 -2.63 30.05 -5.08
CA ASP A 301 -3.87 29.28 -5.28
C ASP A 301 -3.63 27.79 -4.93
N PHE A 302 -3.92 27.44 -3.68
CA PHE A 302 -3.77 26.06 -3.20
C PHE A 302 -4.81 25.15 -3.83
N ILE A 303 -4.36 24.08 -4.47
CA ILE A 303 -5.18 23.13 -5.23
C ILE A 303 -5.28 21.80 -4.50
N HIS A 304 -6.52 21.38 -4.18
CA HIS A 304 -6.79 19.99 -3.80
C HIS A 304 -7.10 19.16 -5.05
N SER A 305 -6.21 18.25 -5.38
CA SER A 305 -6.36 17.29 -6.48
C SER A 305 -6.85 15.95 -5.97
N ARG A 306 -7.75 15.33 -6.70
CA ARG A 306 -8.26 13.99 -6.39
C ARG A 306 -7.54 12.93 -7.20
N CYS A 307 -7.14 11.83 -6.55
CA CYS A 307 -6.44 10.73 -7.22
C CYS A 307 -7.28 10.14 -8.36
N ILE A 308 -6.79 10.23 -9.58
CA ILE A 308 -7.49 9.74 -10.78
C ILE A 308 -7.64 8.21 -10.73
N CYS A 309 -6.63 7.47 -10.30
CA CYS A 309 -6.72 6.01 -10.15
C CYS A 309 -7.81 5.61 -9.14
N HIS A 310 -8.02 6.42 -8.09
CA HIS A 310 -9.13 6.21 -7.16
C HIS A 310 -10.49 6.50 -7.81
N ILE A 311 -10.59 7.54 -8.65
CA ILE A 311 -11.81 7.80 -9.43
C ILE A 311 -12.12 6.63 -10.37
N LEU A 312 -11.12 6.09 -11.07
CA LEU A 312 -11.28 4.90 -11.92
C LEU A 312 -11.74 3.69 -11.09
N ASN A 313 -11.17 3.49 -9.89
CA ASN A 313 -11.62 2.43 -8.97
C ASN A 313 -13.10 2.58 -8.60
N LEU A 314 -13.53 3.79 -8.23
CA LEU A 314 -14.95 4.08 -7.92
C LEU A 314 -15.85 3.85 -9.14
N ALA A 315 -15.42 4.26 -10.31
CA ALA A 315 -16.17 4.09 -11.54
C ALA A 315 -16.37 2.62 -11.90
N VAL A 316 -15.30 1.84 -11.94
CA VAL A 316 -15.38 0.40 -12.23
C VAL A 316 -16.21 -0.34 -11.19
N ASN A 317 -16.01 -0.05 -9.89
CA ASN A 317 -16.80 -0.68 -8.84
C ASN A 317 -18.30 -0.35 -8.96
N SER A 318 -18.67 0.85 -9.41
CA SER A 318 -20.09 1.17 -9.65
C SER A 318 -20.71 0.28 -10.75
N GLY A 319 -19.95 -0.01 -11.80
CA GLY A 319 -20.37 -0.95 -12.85
C GLY A 319 -20.43 -2.39 -12.37
N LEU A 320 -19.41 -2.86 -11.64
CA LEU A 320 -19.33 -4.24 -11.16
C LEU A 320 -20.49 -4.63 -10.23
N LYS A 321 -21.12 -3.67 -9.56
CA LYS A 321 -22.33 -3.92 -8.73
C LYS A 321 -23.47 -4.55 -9.55
N HIS A 322 -23.64 -4.16 -10.82
CA HIS A 322 -24.69 -4.69 -11.71
C HIS A 322 -24.49 -6.17 -12.09
N ILE A 323 -23.28 -6.68 -11.98
CA ILE A 323 -22.95 -8.08 -12.29
C ILE A 323 -22.37 -8.83 -11.09
N GLU A 324 -22.61 -8.36 -9.87
CA GLU A 324 -22.05 -8.93 -8.63
C GLU A 324 -22.35 -10.43 -8.50
N ASN A 325 -23.56 -10.87 -8.89
CA ASN A 325 -23.94 -12.28 -8.83
C ASN A 325 -23.09 -13.15 -9.78
N LEU A 326 -22.78 -12.65 -10.98
CA LEU A 326 -21.88 -13.33 -11.92
C LEU A 326 -20.47 -13.46 -11.34
N ILE A 327 -19.95 -12.38 -10.77
CA ILE A 327 -18.64 -12.37 -10.12
C ILE A 327 -18.63 -13.34 -8.92
N LYS A 328 -19.68 -13.38 -8.10
CA LYS A 328 -19.81 -14.35 -6.98
C LYS A 328 -19.79 -15.81 -7.47
N LYS A 329 -20.45 -16.11 -8.60
CA LYS A 329 -20.39 -17.46 -9.21
C LYS A 329 -18.98 -17.79 -9.67
N LEU A 330 -18.32 -16.89 -10.40
CA LEU A 330 -16.93 -17.07 -10.84
C LEU A 330 -15.99 -17.34 -9.65
N ARG A 331 -16.09 -16.55 -8.60
CA ARG A 331 -15.33 -16.75 -7.35
C ARG A 331 -15.57 -18.14 -6.73
N LYS A 332 -16.80 -18.65 -6.76
CA LYS A 332 -17.11 -19.99 -6.26
C LYS A 332 -16.38 -21.07 -7.05
N ILE A 333 -16.36 -20.97 -8.38
CA ILE A 333 -15.63 -21.91 -9.24
C ILE A 333 -14.14 -21.88 -8.92
N VAL A 334 -13.52 -20.69 -8.99
CA VAL A 334 -12.07 -20.54 -8.76
C VAL A 334 -11.67 -20.97 -7.35
N LYS A 335 -12.48 -20.63 -6.33
CA LYS A 335 -12.23 -21.07 -4.95
C LYS A 335 -12.33 -22.57 -4.79
N ARG A 336 -13.31 -23.22 -5.45
CA ARG A 336 -13.44 -24.68 -5.46
C ARG A 336 -12.21 -25.35 -6.08
N VAL A 337 -11.79 -24.85 -7.24
CA VAL A 337 -10.62 -25.36 -7.96
C VAL A 337 -9.35 -25.24 -7.11
N ARG A 338 -9.09 -24.06 -6.54
CA ARG A 338 -7.91 -23.82 -5.70
C ARG A 338 -7.84 -24.67 -4.44
N ARG A 339 -8.99 -25.02 -3.86
CA ARG A 339 -9.05 -25.80 -2.61
C ARG A 339 -9.00 -27.31 -2.83
N THR A 340 -9.07 -27.78 -4.07
CA THR A 340 -9.12 -29.19 -4.40
C THR A 340 -7.84 -29.58 -5.12
N GLN A 341 -6.94 -30.23 -4.39
CA GLN A 341 -5.63 -30.66 -4.92
C GLN A 341 -5.75 -31.45 -6.23
N LEU A 342 -6.71 -32.38 -6.28
CA LEU A 342 -7.01 -33.17 -7.48
C LEU A 342 -7.29 -32.31 -8.72
N TYR A 343 -7.97 -31.16 -8.57
CA TYR A 343 -8.26 -30.28 -9.71
C TYR A 343 -7.02 -29.50 -10.15
N LEU A 344 -6.14 -29.13 -9.21
CA LEU A 344 -4.89 -28.45 -9.54
C LEU A 344 -3.94 -29.38 -10.29
N GLU A 345 -3.79 -30.62 -9.83
CA GLU A 345 -2.97 -31.63 -10.50
C GLU A 345 -3.50 -31.95 -11.91
N GLU A 346 -4.82 -32.02 -12.07
CA GLU A 346 -5.43 -32.26 -13.40
C GLU A 346 -5.24 -31.07 -14.32
N LEU A 347 -5.33 -29.82 -13.82
CA LEU A 347 -5.01 -28.60 -14.59
C LEU A 347 -3.55 -28.60 -15.05
N GLU A 348 -2.63 -28.95 -14.16
CA GLU A 348 -1.21 -29.04 -14.47
C GLU A 348 -0.94 -30.11 -15.53
N ARG A 349 -1.53 -31.30 -15.36
CA ARG A 349 -1.46 -32.39 -16.33
C ARG A 349 -1.97 -32.00 -17.72
N LEU A 350 -3.11 -31.29 -17.80
CA LEU A 350 -3.71 -30.79 -19.04
C LEU A 350 -2.80 -29.73 -19.69
N ALA A 351 -2.22 -28.83 -18.91
CA ALA A 351 -1.30 -27.82 -19.40
C ALA A 351 -0.04 -28.47 -20.02
N ILE A 352 0.56 -29.44 -19.33
CA ILE A 352 1.71 -30.22 -19.81
C ILE A 352 1.37 -30.96 -21.10
N ALA A 353 0.23 -31.67 -21.13
CA ALA A 353 -0.22 -32.42 -22.30
C ALA A 353 -0.45 -31.52 -23.53
N ALA A 354 -0.83 -30.26 -23.31
CA ALA A 354 -1.01 -29.26 -24.36
C ALA A 354 0.26 -28.43 -24.65
N ASN A 355 1.38 -28.80 -24.08
CA ASN A 355 2.69 -28.08 -24.17
C ASN A 355 2.56 -26.59 -23.78
N ARG A 356 1.79 -26.30 -22.72
CA ARG A 356 1.57 -24.96 -22.16
C ARG A 356 2.15 -24.86 -20.75
N THR A 357 2.62 -23.67 -20.38
CA THR A 357 3.00 -23.41 -18.98
C THR A 357 1.76 -23.43 -18.10
N PHE A 358 1.80 -24.18 -17.01
CA PHE A 358 0.73 -24.22 -16.02
C PHE A 358 0.54 -22.85 -15.37
N LYS A 359 -0.70 -22.38 -15.33
CA LYS A 359 -1.08 -21.12 -14.69
C LYS A 359 -2.02 -21.43 -13.52
N HIS A 360 -1.56 -21.14 -12.30
CA HIS A 360 -2.40 -21.29 -11.11
C HIS A 360 -3.66 -20.41 -11.19
N PRO A 361 -4.84 -20.93 -10.78
CA PRO A 361 -6.02 -20.10 -10.56
C PRO A 361 -5.73 -19.07 -9.47
N ILE A 362 -6.12 -17.81 -9.65
CA ILE A 362 -5.96 -16.72 -8.69
C ILE A 362 -7.31 -16.36 -8.08
N LEU A 363 -7.32 -15.98 -6.78
CA LEU A 363 -8.48 -15.39 -6.13
C LEU A 363 -8.31 -13.87 -6.11
N ASP A 364 -9.42 -13.17 -6.17
CA ASP A 364 -9.45 -11.73 -6.09
C ASP A 364 -9.48 -11.20 -4.64
N VAL A 365 -9.01 -9.97 -4.49
CA VAL A 365 -9.17 -9.18 -3.27
C VAL A 365 -10.41 -8.31 -3.45
N LYS A 366 -11.45 -8.52 -2.65
CA LYS A 366 -12.78 -7.91 -2.83
C LYS A 366 -12.78 -6.39 -2.93
N THR A 367 -11.81 -5.72 -2.32
CA THR A 367 -11.70 -4.26 -2.27
C THR A 367 -11.03 -3.64 -3.50
N ARG A 368 -10.45 -4.45 -4.40
CA ARG A 368 -9.68 -3.97 -5.56
C ARG A 368 -10.26 -4.49 -6.85
N TRP A 369 -10.82 -3.60 -7.68
CA TRP A 369 -11.38 -3.96 -8.98
C TRP A 369 -10.37 -4.64 -9.93
N ASN A 370 -9.09 -4.26 -9.88
CA ASN A 370 -8.03 -4.91 -10.69
C ASN A 370 -7.96 -6.41 -10.42
N SER A 371 -8.22 -6.84 -9.17
CA SER A 371 -8.23 -8.27 -8.85
C SER A 371 -9.43 -9.01 -9.48
N VAL A 372 -10.57 -8.30 -9.69
CA VAL A 372 -11.71 -8.85 -10.42
C VAL A 372 -11.36 -9.05 -11.90
N PHE A 373 -10.63 -8.12 -12.50
CA PHE A 373 -10.08 -8.29 -13.86
C PHE A 373 -9.18 -9.52 -13.92
N LEU A 374 -8.20 -9.63 -13.03
CA LEU A 374 -7.23 -10.71 -13.02
C LEU A 374 -7.85 -12.10 -12.78
N ILE A 375 -8.85 -12.23 -11.89
CA ILE A 375 -9.55 -13.51 -11.71
C ILE A 375 -10.35 -13.89 -12.95
N ALA A 376 -11.02 -12.91 -13.58
CA ALA A 376 -11.81 -13.14 -14.79
C ALA A 376 -10.92 -13.53 -15.98
N GLU A 377 -9.85 -12.78 -16.21
CA GLU A 377 -8.85 -13.07 -17.25
C GLU A 377 -8.22 -14.46 -17.06
N ARG A 378 -7.78 -14.78 -15.83
CA ARG A 378 -7.20 -16.09 -15.51
C ARG A 378 -8.21 -17.21 -15.70
N ALA A 379 -9.48 -17.00 -15.37
CA ALA A 379 -10.52 -18.00 -15.56
C ALA A 379 -10.81 -18.25 -17.03
N LEU A 380 -10.76 -17.22 -17.90
CA LEU A 380 -10.88 -17.40 -19.35
C LEU A 380 -9.71 -18.20 -19.93
N ILE A 381 -8.49 -17.91 -19.51
CA ILE A 381 -7.28 -18.67 -19.91
C ILE A 381 -7.43 -20.17 -19.55
N LEU A 382 -8.04 -20.46 -18.41
CA LEU A 382 -8.22 -21.81 -17.91
C LEU A 382 -9.57 -22.44 -18.33
N LYS A 383 -10.45 -21.73 -19.04
CA LYS A 383 -11.84 -22.16 -19.34
C LYS A 383 -11.92 -23.54 -19.97
N GLU A 384 -11.07 -23.82 -20.96
CA GLU A 384 -11.06 -25.10 -21.67
C GLU A 384 -10.67 -26.25 -20.74
N ASP A 385 -9.55 -26.11 -20.02
CA ASP A 385 -9.07 -27.13 -19.09
C ASP A 385 -10.07 -27.36 -17.94
N LEU A 386 -10.65 -26.27 -17.41
CA LEU A 386 -11.70 -26.33 -16.40
C LEU A 386 -12.97 -27.00 -16.91
N SER A 387 -13.31 -26.85 -18.20
CA SER A 387 -14.45 -27.52 -18.82
C SER A 387 -14.25 -29.04 -18.90
N ILE A 388 -13.01 -29.50 -19.16
CA ILE A 388 -12.65 -30.91 -19.13
C ILE A 388 -12.79 -31.46 -17.69
N ILE A 389 -12.29 -30.75 -16.70
CA ILE A 389 -12.41 -31.13 -15.30
C ILE A 389 -13.87 -31.16 -14.87
N LYS A 390 -14.65 -30.13 -15.22
CA LYS A 390 -16.09 -30.07 -14.94
C LYS A 390 -16.82 -31.32 -15.46
N SER A 391 -16.50 -31.82 -16.67
CA SER A 391 -17.19 -32.98 -17.24
C SER A 391 -17.01 -34.25 -16.40
N ARG A 392 -15.97 -34.32 -15.57
CA ARG A 392 -15.63 -35.48 -14.73
C ARG A 392 -16.12 -35.37 -13.30
N TYR A 393 -16.40 -34.16 -12.80
CA TYR A 393 -16.67 -33.94 -11.38
C TYR A 393 -17.96 -33.13 -11.14
N GLN A 394 -19.00 -33.79 -10.61
CA GLN A 394 -20.31 -33.23 -10.31
C GLN A 394 -20.26 -31.94 -9.47
N PRO A 395 -19.45 -31.84 -8.39
CA PRO A 395 -19.40 -30.62 -7.57
C PRO A 395 -18.96 -29.37 -8.31
N LEU A 396 -18.31 -29.50 -9.47
CA LEU A 396 -17.94 -28.38 -10.32
C LEU A 396 -19.05 -28.08 -11.34
N GLN A 397 -19.77 -29.11 -11.79
CA GLN A 397 -20.94 -28.95 -12.68
C GLN A 397 -22.03 -28.11 -12.01
N ASP A 398 -22.30 -28.34 -10.72
CA ASP A 398 -23.38 -27.68 -9.97
C ASP A 398 -23.18 -26.15 -9.83
N ILE A 399 -21.95 -25.69 -9.91
CA ILE A 399 -21.61 -24.26 -9.76
C ILE A 399 -21.14 -23.61 -11.07
N TRP A 400 -21.18 -24.37 -12.19
CA TRP A 400 -20.63 -23.92 -13.46
C TRP A 400 -21.41 -22.73 -14.05
N LEU A 401 -20.69 -21.87 -14.75
CA LEU A 401 -21.29 -20.80 -15.53
C LEU A 401 -21.88 -21.36 -16.84
N ASN A 402 -23.03 -20.87 -17.25
CA ASN A 402 -23.56 -21.16 -18.60
C ASN A 402 -22.82 -20.36 -19.68
N GLU A 403 -23.03 -20.68 -20.96
CA GLU A 403 -22.30 -20.05 -22.07
C GLU A 403 -22.53 -18.53 -22.14
N ARG A 404 -23.76 -18.05 -21.87
CA ARG A 404 -24.05 -16.62 -21.82
C ARG A 404 -23.32 -15.91 -20.66
N GLU A 405 -23.12 -16.61 -19.54
CA GLU A 405 -22.36 -16.08 -18.40
C GLU A 405 -20.87 -16.02 -18.72
N TRP A 406 -20.32 -17.02 -19.44
CA TRP A 406 -18.94 -16.99 -19.93
C TRP A 406 -18.71 -15.90 -20.97
N GLU A 407 -19.63 -15.71 -21.90
CA GLU A 407 -19.60 -14.59 -22.85
C GLU A 407 -19.58 -13.22 -22.12
N LYS A 408 -20.39 -13.07 -21.07
CA LYS A 408 -20.35 -11.86 -20.22
C LYS A 408 -19.01 -11.66 -19.54
N ILE A 409 -18.34 -12.74 -19.08
CA ILE A 409 -16.99 -12.64 -18.48
C ILE A 409 -15.98 -12.21 -19.55
N GLU A 410 -16.06 -12.73 -20.77
CA GLU A 410 -15.19 -12.32 -21.86
C GLU A 410 -15.36 -10.83 -22.22
N HIS A 411 -16.60 -10.37 -22.37
CA HIS A 411 -16.89 -8.96 -22.58
C HIS A 411 -16.41 -8.08 -21.40
N LEU A 412 -16.54 -8.57 -20.18
CA LEU A 412 -16.04 -7.88 -18.99
C LEU A 412 -14.51 -7.75 -19.00
N VAL A 413 -13.78 -8.81 -19.35
CA VAL A 413 -12.31 -8.78 -19.45
C VAL A 413 -11.89 -7.77 -20.53
N ASN A 414 -12.53 -7.77 -21.68
CA ASN A 414 -12.26 -6.82 -22.76
C ASN A 414 -12.50 -5.36 -22.32
N LEU A 415 -13.60 -5.11 -21.61
CA LEU A 415 -13.89 -3.79 -21.04
C LEU A 415 -12.85 -3.39 -19.99
N LEU A 416 -12.60 -4.24 -19.00
CA LEU A 416 -11.72 -3.91 -17.88
C LEU A 416 -10.25 -3.84 -18.26
N SER A 417 -9.82 -4.47 -19.36
CA SER A 417 -8.43 -4.41 -19.85
C SER A 417 -8.00 -2.96 -20.12
N GLN A 418 -8.89 -2.12 -20.67
CA GLN A 418 -8.61 -0.71 -20.92
C GLN A 418 -8.41 0.09 -19.62
N PHE A 419 -9.22 -0.20 -18.61
CA PHE A 419 -9.07 0.40 -17.28
C PHE A 419 -7.81 -0.08 -16.58
N HIS A 420 -7.43 -1.34 -16.79
CA HIS A 420 -6.18 -1.89 -16.22
C HIS A 420 -4.96 -1.20 -16.83
N ILE A 421 -4.91 -1.03 -18.15
CA ILE A 421 -3.87 -0.27 -18.85
C ILE A 421 -3.84 1.18 -18.34
N ALA A 422 -5.00 1.85 -18.32
CA ALA A 422 -5.11 3.23 -17.83
C ALA A 422 -4.59 3.39 -16.40
N THR A 423 -4.98 2.49 -15.49
CA THR A 423 -4.51 2.54 -14.10
C THR A 423 -3.00 2.30 -14.00
N THR A 424 -2.46 1.36 -14.78
CA THR A 424 -1.02 1.05 -14.79
C THR A 424 -0.20 2.24 -15.29
N GLU A 425 -0.60 2.86 -16.39
CA GLU A 425 0.07 4.02 -16.96
C GLU A 425 0.00 5.26 -16.07
N LEU A 426 -1.15 5.49 -15.40
CA LEU A 426 -1.34 6.61 -14.48
C LEU A 426 -0.67 6.41 -13.11
N SER A 427 -0.31 5.18 -12.76
CA SER A 427 0.37 4.85 -11.48
C SER A 427 1.89 4.98 -11.56
N THR A 428 2.47 5.41 -12.68
CA THR A 428 3.92 5.57 -12.81
C THR A 428 4.46 6.66 -11.90
N GLN A 429 5.70 6.46 -11.44
CA GLN A 429 6.46 7.45 -10.65
C GLN A 429 7.58 8.12 -11.46
N THR A 430 7.79 7.71 -12.71
CA THR A 430 8.93 8.13 -13.53
C THR A 430 8.71 9.47 -14.22
N TYR A 431 7.45 9.87 -14.41
CA TYR A 431 7.09 11.14 -15.05
C TYR A 431 5.74 11.68 -14.53
N PRO A 432 5.46 13.00 -14.69
CA PRO A 432 4.18 13.58 -14.32
C PRO A 432 3.04 13.02 -15.18
N THR A 433 1.95 12.58 -14.55
CA THR A 433 0.81 11.95 -15.23
C THR A 433 -0.41 12.86 -15.37
N ILE A 434 -0.39 14.06 -14.80
CA ILE A 434 -1.57 14.94 -14.73
C ILE A 434 -2.09 15.37 -16.10
N ALA A 435 -1.20 15.70 -17.04
CA ALA A 435 -1.56 16.03 -18.43
C ALA A 435 -2.11 14.81 -19.15
N TYR A 436 -1.45 13.67 -18.98
CA TYR A 436 -1.84 12.40 -19.59
C TYR A 436 -3.17 11.87 -19.08
N ALA A 437 -3.48 12.11 -17.81
CA ALA A 437 -4.75 11.68 -17.20
C ALA A 437 -5.99 12.19 -17.96
N ARG A 438 -5.94 13.42 -18.51
CA ARG A 438 -7.01 13.97 -19.34
C ARG A 438 -7.22 13.14 -20.59
N VAL A 439 -6.16 12.82 -21.30
CA VAL A 439 -6.18 12.03 -22.54
C VAL A 439 -6.72 10.63 -22.29
N VAL A 440 -6.23 9.97 -21.24
CA VAL A 440 -6.67 8.63 -20.84
C VAL A 440 -8.17 8.62 -20.54
N LEU A 441 -8.65 9.56 -19.74
CA LEU A 441 -10.07 9.60 -19.37
C LEU A 441 -10.99 9.94 -20.55
N LEU A 442 -10.57 10.82 -21.45
CA LEU A 442 -11.30 11.09 -22.68
C LEU A 442 -11.35 9.85 -23.57
N GLY A 443 -10.22 9.15 -23.74
CA GLY A 443 -10.16 7.89 -24.47
C GLY A 443 -11.09 6.82 -23.91
N LEU A 444 -11.10 6.64 -22.58
CA LEU A 444 -12.02 5.72 -21.91
C LEU A 444 -13.49 6.11 -22.13
N LEU A 445 -13.83 7.41 -22.08
CA LEU A 445 -15.19 7.88 -22.35
C LEU A 445 -15.63 7.63 -23.79
N VAL A 446 -14.72 7.76 -24.77
CA VAL A 446 -14.99 7.41 -26.17
C VAL A 446 -15.27 5.92 -26.29
N ASP A 447 -14.40 5.07 -25.74
CA ASP A 447 -14.59 3.62 -25.76
C ASP A 447 -15.92 3.18 -25.12
N LEU A 448 -16.28 3.78 -23.97
CA LEU A 448 -17.55 3.50 -23.30
C LEU A 448 -18.77 3.90 -24.15
N ASN A 449 -18.65 4.93 -25.00
CA ASN A 449 -19.72 5.35 -25.91
C ASN A 449 -19.83 4.44 -27.13
N GLU A 450 -18.71 4.09 -27.77
CA GLU A 450 -18.66 3.24 -28.96
C GLU A 450 -19.14 1.82 -28.67
N ASN A 451 -18.75 1.26 -27.50
CA ASN A 451 -19.15 -0.09 -27.10
C ASN A 451 -20.63 -0.23 -26.68
N ARG A 452 -21.38 0.87 -26.56
CA ARG A 452 -22.83 0.83 -26.26
C ARG A 452 -23.65 0.07 -27.29
N GLY A 453 -23.24 0.11 -28.58
CA GLY A 453 -23.95 -0.56 -29.66
C GLY A 453 -23.66 -2.05 -29.81
N HIS A 454 -22.51 -2.52 -29.31
CA HIS A 454 -22.02 -3.87 -29.59
C HIS A 454 -22.18 -4.86 -28.40
N ASN A 455 -22.42 -4.36 -27.19
CA ASN A 455 -22.43 -5.19 -25.97
C ASN A 455 -23.68 -4.98 -25.09
N TYR A 456 -24.84 -5.40 -25.60
CA TYR A 456 -26.09 -5.36 -24.82
C TYR A 456 -26.00 -6.09 -23.48
N SER A 457 -25.10 -7.09 -23.36
CA SER A 457 -24.96 -7.89 -22.13
C SER A 457 -24.35 -7.13 -20.94
N LEU A 458 -23.64 -5.99 -21.18
CA LEU A 458 -22.99 -5.16 -20.16
C LEU A 458 -23.43 -3.68 -20.23
N SER A 459 -24.55 -3.35 -20.88
CA SER A 459 -25.01 -1.97 -21.07
C SER A 459 -25.15 -1.19 -19.75
N GLU A 460 -25.67 -1.81 -18.70
CA GLU A 460 -25.81 -1.20 -17.36
C GLU A 460 -24.44 -0.95 -16.72
N VAL A 461 -23.49 -1.88 -16.89
CA VAL A 461 -22.11 -1.73 -16.39
C VAL A 461 -21.43 -0.53 -17.06
N LEU A 462 -21.48 -0.46 -18.40
CA LEU A 462 -20.92 0.65 -19.18
C LEU A 462 -21.51 2.00 -18.76
N LEU A 463 -22.84 2.05 -18.63
CA LEU A 463 -23.55 3.27 -18.23
C LEU A 463 -23.16 3.72 -16.81
N ALA A 464 -23.10 2.80 -15.86
CA ALA A 464 -22.71 3.10 -14.48
C ALA A 464 -21.28 3.61 -14.39
N ILE A 465 -20.33 2.98 -15.09
CA ILE A 465 -18.92 3.43 -15.14
C ILE A 465 -18.84 4.84 -15.73
N ARG A 466 -19.47 5.06 -16.89
CA ARG A 466 -19.49 6.37 -17.55
C ARG A 466 -20.06 7.47 -16.66
N ASN A 467 -21.24 7.24 -16.09
CA ASN A 467 -21.91 8.21 -15.23
C ASN A 467 -21.02 8.57 -14.03
N LYS A 468 -20.33 7.58 -13.46
CA LYS A 468 -19.43 7.81 -12.34
C LYS A 468 -18.20 8.64 -12.73
N ILE A 469 -17.62 8.45 -13.91
CA ILE A 469 -16.53 9.31 -14.42
C ILE A 469 -17.06 10.74 -14.65
N GLN A 470 -18.26 10.87 -15.23
CA GLN A 470 -18.87 12.18 -15.50
C GLN A 470 -19.20 12.97 -14.23
N GLU A 471 -19.58 12.30 -13.14
CA GLU A 471 -19.79 12.92 -11.82
C GLU A 471 -18.52 13.65 -11.32
N TYR A 472 -17.35 13.12 -11.64
CA TYR A 472 -16.06 13.73 -11.26
C TYR A 472 -15.48 14.67 -12.32
N TRP A 473 -16.11 14.78 -13.51
CA TRP A 473 -15.51 15.47 -14.65
C TRP A 473 -15.14 16.92 -14.38
N THR A 474 -15.97 17.68 -13.67
CA THR A 474 -15.67 19.08 -13.32
C THR A 474 -14.36 19.21 -12.52
N HIS A 475 -14.10 18.28 -11.60
CA HIS A 475 -12.84 18.27 -10.84
C HIS A 475 -11.66 17.85 -11.72
N ILE A 476 -11.85 16.85 -12.56
CA ILE A 476 -10.83 16.34 -13.49
C ILE A 476 -10.44 17.45 -14.46
N ASP A 477 -11.43 18.10 -15.05
CA ASP A 477 -11.23 19.19 -16.01
C ASP A 477 -10.41 20.31 -15.39
N LYS A 478 -10.82 20.81 -14.21
CA LYS A 478 -10.09 21.85 -13.49
C LYS A 478 -8.63 21.51 -13.22
N MET A 479 -8.34 20.26 -12.84
CA MET A 479 -6.98 19.82 -12.51
C MET A 479 -6.11 19.62 -13.75
N THR A 480 -6.67 19.10 -14.84
CA THR A 480 -5.92 18.60 -15.99
C THR A 480 -5.88 19.56 -17.16
N HIS A 481 -6.73 20.59 -17.15
CA HIS A 481 -6.87 21.53 -18.27
C HIS A 481 -5.53 22.22 -18.62
N VAL A 482 -5.00 23.01 -17.69
CA VAL A 482 -3.74 23.75 -17.92
C VAL A 482 -2.56 22.82 -18.18
N PRO A 483 -2.31 21.76 -17.36
CA PRO A 483 -1.22 20.83 -17.63
C PRO A 483 -1.29 20.16 -19.01
N ALA A 484 -2.48 19.76 -19.48
CA ALA A 484 -2.63 19.11 -20.77
C ALA A 484 -2.40 20.09 -21.94
N PHE A 485 -2.73 21.36 -21.75
CA PHE A 485 -2.45 22.38 -22.77
C PHE A 485 -0.96 22.62 -22.95
N PHE A 486 -0.20 22.72 -21.86
CA PHE A 486 1.25 22.96 -21.90
C PHE A 486 2.09 21.72 -22.21
N ASP A 487 1.50 20.52 -22.21
CA ASP A 487 2.19 19.31 -22.62
C ASP A 487 2.14 19.18 -24.16
N PRO A 488 3.27 19.31 -24.87
CA PRO A 488 3.30 19.30 -26.33
C PRO A 488 2.82 17.99 -26.94
N ARG A 489 2.83 16.89 -26.17
CA ARG A 489 2.36 15.56 -26.62
C ARG A 489 0.84 15.49 -26.70
N TYR A 490 0.12 16.30 -25.93
CA TYR A 490 -1.34 16.14 -25.73
C TYR A 490 -2.14 17.38 -26.06
N LYS A 491 -1.51 18.54 -26.16
CA LYS A 491 -2.15 19.86 -26.21
C LYS A 491 -3.38 19.96 -27.11
N THR A 492 -3.36 19.38 -28.30
CA THR A 492 -4.49 19.45 -29.23
C THR A 492 -5.44 18.24 -29.12
N ILE A 493 -4.90 17.07 -28.74
CA ILE A 493 -5.65 15.82 -28.60
C ILE A 493 -6.62 15.92 -27.42
N ALA A 494 -6.22 16.60 -26.35
CA ALA A 494 -6.97 16.69 -25.10
C ALA A 494 -8.24 17.57 -25.16
N TYR A 495 -8.50 18.31 -26.27
CA TYR A 495 -9.56 19.34 -26.32
C TYR A 495 -10.48 19.23 -27.53
N LYS A 496 -10.72 18.03 -27.98
CA LYS A 496 -11.41 17.72 -29.23
C LYS A 496 -12.78 18.36 -29.41
N SER A 497 -13.54 18.59 -28.35
CA SER A 497 -14.92 19.06 -28.39
C SER A 497 -15.11 20.48 -27.87
N LEU A 498 -14.04 21.18 -27.48
CA LEU A 498 -14.13 22.53 -26.94
C LEU A 498 -13.86 23.58 -28.03
N GLU A 499 -14.56 24.70 -27.93
CA GLU A 499 -14.23 25.89 -28.72
C GLU A 499 -12.88 26.46 -28.23
N ILE A 500 -12.09 27.05 -29.15
CA ILE A 500 -10.74 27.48 -28.86
C ILE A 500 -10.67 28.51 -27.72
N ASN A 501 -11.67 29.36 -27.62
CA ASN A 501 -11.75 30.35 -26.53
C ASN A 501 -12.00 29.70 -25.18
N GLU A 502 -12.82 28.63 -25.12
CA GLU A 502 -13.03 27.85 -23.89
C GLU A 502 -11.73 27.19 -23.40
N ILE A 503 -10.84 26.85 -24.32
CA ILE A 503 -9.52 26.30 -24.00
C ILE A 503 -8.57 27.40 -23.48
N LEU A 504 -8.51 28.54 -24.19
CA LEU A 504 -7.51 29.57 -23.97
C LEU A 504 -7.86 30.52 -22.81
N GLU A 505 -9.15 30.76 -22.54
CA GLU A 505 -9.58 31.69 -21.52
C GLU A 505 -9.10 31.33 -20.10
N PRO A 506 -9.22 30.07 -19.60
CA PRO A 506 -8.66 29.69 -18.31
C PRO A 506 -7.13 29.83 -18.25
N ILE A 507 -6.44 29.64 -19.38
CA ILE A 507 -4.98 29.76 -19.45
C ILE A 507 -4.55 31.23 -19.39
N ARG A 508 -5.19 32.12 -20.15
CA ARG A 508 -4.93 33.56 -20.11
C ARG A 508 -5.14 34.15 -18.72
N ASN A 509 -6.17 33.71 -18.02
CA ASN A 509 -6.48 34.16 -16.67
C ASN A 509 -5.42 33.73 -15.65
N ASN A 510 -4.83 32.53 -15.81
CA ASN A 510 -3.79 32.02 -14.90
C ASN A 510 -2.36 32.50 -15.27
N PHE A 511 -2.12 32.89 -16.54
CA PHE A 511 -0.78 33.26 -17.03
C PHE A 511 -0.83 34.52 -17.89
N PRO A 512 -1.18 35.66 -17.33
CA PRO A 512 -1.22 36.92 -18.08
C PRO A 512 0.21 37.35 -18.52
N GLY A 513 0.47 37.31 -19.83
CA GLY A 513 1.71 37.84 -20.42
C GLY A 513 2.86 36.87 -20.67
N SER A 514 2.63 35.55 -20.73
CA SER A 514 3.68 34.56 -21.03
C SER A 514 3.86 34.31 -22.53
N ALA A 515 5.09 34.55 -23.03
CA ALA A 515 5.55 34.13 -24.36
C ALA A 515 6.15 32.71 -24.30
N LEU A 516 5.72 31.80 -25.17
CA LEU A 516 6.18 30.42 -25.24
C LEU A 516 7.06 30.16 -26.47
N SER A 517 8.28 29.70 -26.27
CA SER A 517 9.22 29.26 -27.30
C SER A 517 9.29 27.71 -27.42
N ASN A 518 9.57 27.23 -28.62
CA ASN A 518 9.50 25.85 -29.12
C ASN A 518 10.26 24.77 -28.32
N LEU A 519 9.65 23.60 -28.16
CA LEU A 519 10.25 22.36 -27.61
C LEU A 519 10.05 21.14 -28.56
N PRO A 520 10.95 20.16 -28.59
CA PRO A 520 10.95 19.04 -29.57
C PRO A 520 10.08 17.84 -29.19
N SER A 521 9.68 17.08 -30.20
CA SER A 521 8.77 15.91 -30.14
C SER A 521 9.45 14.55 -29.93
N ASN A 522 8.71 13.58 -29.37
CA ASN A 522 9.15 12.18 -29.20
C ASN A 522 8.08 11.18 -29.69
N ASN A 523 8.48 10.18 -30.48
CA ASN A 523 7.62 9.35 -31.37
C ASN A 523 6.96 8.10 -30.77
N ASN A 524 6.75 7.95 -29.46
CA ASN A 524 6.05 6.79 -28.89
C ASN A 524 4.69 7.19 -28.30
N ALA A 525 3.67 7.26 -29.17
CA ALA A 525 2.31 7.61 -28.75
C ALA A 525 1.57 6.42 -28.13
N SER A 526 1.04 6.61 -26.90
CA SER A 526 0.15 5.67 -26.22
C SER A 526 -1.11 5.33 -27.04
N ILE A 527 -1.70 4.16 -26.80
CA ILE A 527 -2.95 3.69 -27.43
C ILE A 527 -4.11 4.69 -27.30
N PHE A 528 -4.18 5.45 -26.20
CA PHE A 528 -5.20 6.48 -25.99
C PHE A 528 -4.98 7.71 -26.87
N VAL A 529 -3.73 8.08 -27.13
CA VAL A 529 -3.36 9.17 -28.05
C VAL A 529 -3.77 8.82 -29.49
N GLN A 530 -3.50 7.58 -29.92
CA GLN A 530 -3.87 7.11 -31.26
C GLN A 530 -5.39 7.14 -31.48
N ARG A 531 -6.19 6.76 -30.49
CA ARG A 531 -7.66 6.79 -30.57
C ARG A 531 -8.24 8.20 -30.68
N LEU A 532 -7.69 9.16 -29.96
CA LEU A 532 -8.15 10.55 -30.02
C LEU A 532 -7.71 11.25 -31.30
N SER A 533 -6.54 10.92 -31.87
CA SER A 533 -6.02 11.53 -33.10
C SER A 533 -6.85 11.16 -34.36
N SER A 534 -7.42 9.95 -34.44
CA SER A 534 -8.24 9.51 -35.56
C SER A 534 -9.53 10.34 -35.80
N VAL A 535 -9.94 11.13 -34.80
CA VAL A 535 -11.18 11.92 -34.82
C VAL A 535 -10.97 13.39 -35.21
N ARG A 536 -9.73 13.82 -35.48
CA ARG A 536 -9.32 15.24 -35.48
C ARG A 536 -9.35 16.01 -36.80
N GLN A 537 -9.71 15.45 -37.91
CA GLN A 537 -9.43 16.00 -39.25
C GLN A 537 -10.15 17.29 -39.72
N GLN A 538 -10.74 18.14 -38.89
CA GLN A 538 -11.32 19.43 -39.38
C GLN A 538 -11.25 20.56 -38.33
N ARG A 539 -10.45 21.64 -38.54
CA ARG A 539 -10.72 23.05 -38.22
C ARG A 539 -9.53 24.00 -38.48
N ASN A 540 -9.82 25.22 -38.91
CA ASN A 540 -8.89 26.34 -39.24
C ASN A 540 -9.12 27.60 -38.35
N SER A 541 -8.21 28.36 -37.95
CA SER A 541 -7.27 29.52 -37.99
C SER A 541 -7.65 30.80 -37.24
N ASN A 542 -6.70 31.44 -36.56
CA ASN A 542 -6.09 32.77 -36.54
C ASN A 542 -5.87 33.46 -35.14
N THR A 543 -4.76 33.79 -34.81
CA THR A 543 -3.68 34.74 -34.45
C THR A 543 -3.67 35.29 -33.01
N ASP A 544 -3.06 34.57 -32.10
CA ASP A 544 -2.57 34.89 -30.76
C ASP A 544 -1.35 33.99 -30.51
N GLU A 545 -0.39 34.32 -29.68
CA GLU A 545 0.78 33.47 -29.40
C GLU A 545 0.39 32.13 -28.78
N LEU A 546 -0.60 32.11 -27.89
CA LEU A 546 -1.18 30.89 -27.39
C LEU A 546 -1.88 30.08 -28.51
N LEU A 547 -2.51 30.79 -29.45
CA LEU A 547 -3.12 30.18 -30.62
C LEU A 547 -2.05 29.63 -31.57
N LYS A 548 -0.95 30.36 -31.80
CA LYS A 548 0.20 29.88 -32.58
C LYS A 548 0.86 28.65 -31.92
N TYR A 549 0.98 28.63 -30.59
CA TYR A 549 1.45 27.47 -29.86
C TYR A 549 0.49 26.27 -30.02
N TRP A 550 -0.82 26.53 -29.98
CA TRP A 550 -1.84 25.52 -30.23
C TRP A 550 -1.74 24.95 -31.66
N GLU A 551 -1.65 25.80 -32.68
CA GLU A 551 -1.56 25.43 -34.09
C GLU A 551 -0.24 24.74 -34.43
N SER A 552 0.87 25.09 -33.79
CA SER A 552 2.17 24.46 -34.01
C SER A 552 2.24 22.97 -33.62
N ALA A 553 1.19 22.42 -33.00
CA ALA A 553 1.10 21.01 -32.68
C ALA A 553 0.75 20.12 -33.88
N ASP A 554 0.20 20.68 -34.94
CA ASP A 554 -0.20 19.92 -36.12
C ASP A 554 0.99 19.59 -37.06
N ALA A 555 2.18 20.15 -36.74
CA ALA A 555 3.42 19.91 -37.48
C ALA A 555 4.30 18.79 -36.83
N ILE A 556 3.83 18.17 -35.75
CA ILE A 556 4.49 17.10 -35.01
C ILE A 556 3.60 15.86 -35.00
#